data_7927864b14d3367d08b2ec7f357cd269
#
_entry.id   7927864b14d3367d08b2ec7f357cd269
#
_cell.length_a   1.000
_cell.length_b   1.000
_cell.length_c   1.000
_cell.angle_alpha   90.00
_cell.angle_beta   90.00
_cell.angle_gamma   90.00
#
_symmetry.space_group_name_H-M   'P 1'
#
loop_
_entity.id
_entity.type
_entity.pdbx_description
1 polymer ?
#
loop_
_entity_poly.entity_id
_entity_poly.type
_entity_poly.pdbx_seq_one_letter_code
_entity_poly.pdbx_strand_id
1 'polypeptide(L)'
;MNMHSRLTRICGVGFLALMAGGAAVAQEETFVSYEKFGAVGDGKTDDQAAIVKAHAYANEKGLPVKVADDKTYYIGGGRNPIVIKTDTDFGKAHFIIDDRHVENRGVGVFHVSPSINNIKVEGVTTLKRGQTNIGVKLPYDCIIRAMNAKVKRYIRYGANQNNGQAQTEVFIADRDGNVDPKAPIVWDFDEITSIEAYPMDDKTLTLKGGIFKTIANQAESKYTYYNRGFIIRRSRVVVEDMRHEVEGELDHGAPYSGFLTITQCANVLVRNTVLTGRKMYGTIGSAKVPVNMGSYDISINTAINVTFKDCSQTNDIKDRRYWGILGSNYCKNLTYDGCVFSRFDAHMGVANATIKNSVMGHMGINAIGFGTLLVENTTIYGGSMVNLRSDYGSTWEGEFIFRNCVFVPSAGRKVTAYLVNGSYSGQHDFGYQCYMPRKILFENVKIEDSNHPDDYNGPVIFGNFNRKNTSAEYVEKYPYIKTEEVILRNVTTASGKEVGLSPNPYMFKDVKVVRE
;
A
#
# COMPACT_ATOMS: atom_id res chain seq x y z
N MET A 1 82.13 -27.12 -76.73
CA MET A 1 82.83 -25.85 -76.79
C MET A 1 82.23 -24.94 -75.68
N ASN A 2 83.12 -24.63 -74.79
CA ASN A 2 83.03 -23.82 -73.59
C ASN A 2 82.06 -22.62 -73.69
N MET A 3 81.29 -22.29 -72.57
CA MET A 3 81.78 -21.21 -71.69
C MET A 3 80.88 -20.98 -70.47
N HIS A 4 81.54 -20.78 -69.36
CA HIS A 4 81.06 -20.35 -68.07
C HIS A 4 80.24 -19.05 -68.05
N SER A 5 79.31 -18.91 -67.09
CA SER A 5 79.23 -17.67 -66.32
C SER A 5 78.37 -17.79 -65.04
N ARG A 6 78.90 -17.35 -64.15
CA ARG A 6 78.75 -17.00 -62.70
C ARG A 6 77.33 -16.74 -62.18
N LEU A 7 77.04 -17.39 -61.00
CA LEU A 7 75.99 -17.04 -60.04
C LEU A 7 76.31 -15.69 -59.39
N THR A 8 75.28 -14.87 -59.27
CA THR A 8 75.25 -13.73 -58.37
C THR A 8 74.05 -13.96 -57.39
N ARG A 9 74.36 -14.18 -56.11
CA ARG A 9 73.37 -14.25 -55.03
C ARG A 9 72.90 -12.83 -54.71
N ILE A 10 71.59 -12.57 -54.73
CA ILE A 10 70.96 -11.41 -54.14
C ILE A 10 70.22 -11.88 -52.92
N CYS A 11 70.65 -11.43 -51.70
CA CYS A 11 69.94 -11.58 -50.44
C CYS A 11 68.72 -10.67 -50.47
N GLY A 12 67.53 -11.26 -50.58
CA GLY A 12 66.27 -10.56 -50.35
C GLY A 12 65.95 -10.67 -48.84
N VAL A 13 65.99 -9.54 -48.12
CA VAL A 13 65.49 -9.40 -46.78
C VAL A 13 63.97 -9.34 -46.84
N GLY A 14 63.29 -10.44 -46.49
CA GLY A 14 61.85 -10.47 -46.38
C GLY A 14 61.45 -9.79 -45.09
N PHE A 15 60.74 -8.65 -45.15
CA PHE A 15 60.02 -8.02 -44.05
C PHE A 15 58.74 -8.82 -43.79
N LEU A 16 58.73 -9.66 -42.72
CA LEU A 16 57.51 -10.28 -42.18
C LEU A 16 56.79 -9.22 -41.38
N ALA A 17 55.75 -8.56 -41.97
CA ALA A 17 54.80 -7.73 -41.22
C ALA A 17 53.89 -8.66 -40.37
N LEU A 18 54.16 -8.78 -39.07
CA LEU A 18 53.23 -9.37 -38.11
C LEU A 18 52.00 -8.44 -38.00
N MET A 19 50.93 -8.80 -38.67
CA MET A 19 49.60 -8.26 -38.41
C MET A 19 49.13 -8.78 -37.03
N ALA A 20 49.41 -8.03 -35.98
CA ALA A 20 48.79 -8.25 -34.68
C ALA A 20 47.29 -7.90 -34.82
N GLY A 21 46.50 -8.91 -35.15
CA GLY A 21 45.05 -8.86 -35.05
C GLY A 21 44.70 -8.82 -33.57
N GLY A 22 44.58 -7.63 -32.98
CA GLY A 22 44.01 -7.45 -31.67
C GLY A 22 42.54 -7.86 -31.75
N ALA A 23 42.21 -9.09 -31.28
CA ALA A 23 40.84 -9.43 -30.95
C ALA A 23 40.43 -8.45 -29.86
N ALA A 24 39.59 -7.48 -30.19
CA ALA A 24 38.91 -6.67 -29.20
C ALA A 24 38.07 -7.64 -28.40
N VAL A 25 38.49 -7.98 -27.17
CA VAL A 25 37.65 -8.67 -26.19
C VAL A 25 36.47 -7.74 -25.98
N ALA A 26 35.33 -8.10 -26.54
CA ALA A 26 34.10 -7.38 -26.29
C ALA A 26 33.90 -7.38 -24.75
N GLN A 27 34.00 -6.22 -24.14
CA GLN A 27 33.77 -6.06 -22.71
C GLN A 27 32.34 -6.52 -22.42
N GLU A 28 32.19 -7.57 -21.61
CA GLU A 28 30.89 -8.12 -21.30
C GLU A 28 30.04 -7.03 -20.63
N GLU A 29 28.87 -6.77 -21.16
CA GLU A 29 27.97 -5.76 -20.64
C GLU A 29 27.43 -6.19 -19.29
N THR A 30 27.72 -5.41 -18.24
CA THR A 30 27.35 -5.74 -16.86
C THR A 30 26.07 -5.04 -16.39
N PHE A 31 25.64 -4.00 -17.10
CA PHE A 31 24.40 -3.25 -16.85
C PHE A 31 23.94 -2.53 -18.13
N VAL A 32 22.68 -2.08 -18.11
CA VAL A 32 22.05 -1.31 -19.19
C VAL A 32 21.86 0.13 -18.74
N SER A 33 22.24 1.11 -19.59
CA SER A 33 21.95 2.53 -19.37
C SER A 33 20.90 3.04 -20.35
N TYR A 34 20.19 4.11 -19.99
CA TYR A 34 19.15 4.71 -20.83
C TYR A 34 19.73 5.40 -22.06
N GLU A 35 20.90 6.02 -21.94
CA GLU A 35 21.62 6.74 -23.01
C GLU A 35 21.97 5.83 -24.18
N LYS A 36 22.29 4.55 -23.90
CA LYS A 36 22.55 3.54 -24.94
C LYS A 36 21.35 3.35 -25.87
N PHE A 37 20.15 3.67 -25.44
CA PHE A 37 18.90 3.54 -26.20
C PHE A 37 18.35 4.88 -26.69
N GLY A 38 19.12 5.96 -26.52
CA GLY A 38 18.83 7.28 -27.04
C GLY A 38 18.11 8.21 -26.09
N ALA A 39 18.11 7.92 -24.79
CA ALA A 39 17.62 8.87 -23.77
C ALA A 39 18.59 10.07 -23.69
N VAL A 40 18.03 11.28 -23.64
CA VAL A 40 18.80 12.55 -23.58
C VAL A 40 19.03 12.97 -22.12
N GLY A 41 18.02 12.87 -21.30
CA GLY A 41 18.07 13.22 -19.87
C GLY A 41 18.30 14.70 -19.64
N ASP A 42 17.71 15.59 -20.47
CA ASP A 42 17.80 17.05 -20.38
C ASP A 42 16.59 17.71 -19.66
N GLY A 43 15.64 16.91 -19.18
CA GLY A 43 14.42 17.35 -18.52
C GLY A 43 13.37 17.96 -19.44
N LYS A 44 13.51 17.83 -20.76
CA LYS A 44 12.62 18.43 -21.79
C LYS A 44 12.24 17.45 -22.87
N THR A 45 13.22 16.71 -23.38
CA THR A 45 13.02 15.68 -24.41
C THR A 45 12.28 14.50 -23.80
N ASP A 46 11.23 14.00 -24.45
CA ASP A 46 10.49 12.83 -23.96
C ASP A 46 11.34 11.57 -24.12
N ASP A 47 11.87 11.09 -23.01
CA ASP A 47 12.76 9.94 -22.93
C ASP A 47 12.00 8.61 -22.78
N GLN A 48 10.67 8.62 -22.66
CA GLN A 48 9.88 7.41 -22.36
C GLN A 48 10.16 6.27 -23.33
N ALA A 49 10.21 6.56 -24.64
CA ALA A 49 10.45 5.52 -25.65
C ALA A 49 11.84 4.88 -25.55
N ALA A 50 12.86 5.66 -25.20
CA ALA A 50 14.21 5.17 -24.97
C ALA A 50 14.30 4.30 -23.71
N ILE A 51 13.68 4.75 -22.62
CA ILE A 51 13.59 4.02 -21.34
C ILE A 51 12.85 2.69 -21.53
N VAL A 52 11.73 2.65 -22.27
CA VAL A 52 11.02 1.41 -22.62
C VAL A 52 11.94 0.41 -23.33
N LYS A 53 12.72 0.86 -24.33
CA LYS A 53 13.67 0.01 -25.07
C LYS A 53 14.79 -0.50 -24.17
N ALA A 54 15.33 0.34 -23.29
CA ALA A 54 16.39 -0.03 -22.35
C ALA A 54 15.93 -1.14 -21.41
N HIS A 55 14.76 -0.98 -20.78
CA HIS A 55 14.21 -2.03 -19.91
C HIS A 55 13.80 -3.29 -20.67
N ALA A 56 13.28 -3.20 -21.89
CA ALA A 56 13.00 -4.37 -22.71
C ALA A 56 14.27 -5.19 -22.97
N TYR A 57 15.37 -4.53 -23.34
CA TYR A 57 16.67 -5.17 -23.53
C TYR A 57 17.24 -5.76 -22.23
N ALA A 58 17.18 -4.99 -21.13
CA ALA A 58 17.62 -5.46 -19.81
C ALA A 58 16.86 -6.72 -19.38
N ASN A 59 15.54 -6.73 -19.54
CA ASN A 59 14.69 -7.88 -19.23
C ASN A 59 15.03 -9.12 -20.08
N GLU A 60 15.32 -8.92 -21.38
CA GLU A 60 15.72 -10.00 -22.30
C GLU A 60 17.07 -10.62 -21.90
N LYS A 61 18.04 -9.77 -21.56
CA LYS A 61 19.40 -10.20 -21.22
C LYS A 61 19.58 -10.60 -19.75
N GLY A 62 18.61 -10.32 -18.90
CA GLY A 62 18.72 -10.53 -17.46
C GLY A 62 19.71 -9.58 -16.79
N LEU A 63 19.99 -8.43 -17.39
CA LEU A 63 20.94 -7.44 -16.89
C LEU A 63 20.26 -6.41 -16.00
N PRO A 64 20.93 -5.89 -14.96
CA PRO A 64 20.43 -4.76 -14.20
C PRO A 64 20.45 -3.48 -15.03
N VAL A 65 19.57 -2.54 -14.69
CA VAL A 65 19.58 -1.18 -15.22
C VAL A 65 20.27 -0.27 -14.23
N LYS A 66 21.18 0.59 -14.72
CA LYS A 66 21.83 1.63 -13.93
C LYS A 66 21.70 2.97 -14.62
N VAL A 67 21.12 3.94 -13.90
CA VAL A 67 20.77 5.26 -14.42
C VAL A 67 21.85 6.27 -14.04
N ALA A 68 22.15 7.23 -14.92
CA ALA A 68 23.15 8.27 -14.66
C ALA A 68 22.63 9.31 -13.65
N ASP A 69 23.41 9.58 -12.61
CA ASP A 69 23.03 10.40 -11.44
C ASP A 69 22.75 11.89 -11.78
N ASP A 70 23.37 12.42 -12.82
CA ASP A 70 23.30 13.84 -13.21
C ASP A 70 22.20 14.16 -14.20
N LYS A 71 21.35 13.18 -14.54
CA LYS A 71 20.33 13.30 -15.58
C LYS A 71 18.96 13.66 -15.02
N THR A 72 18.17 14.34 -15.88
CA THR A 72 16.75 14.58 -15.64
C THR A 72 15.94 14.04 -16.82
N TYR A 73 15.24 12.93 -16.61
CA TYR A 73 14.43 12.31 -17.66
C TYR A 73 13.01 12.86 -17.62
N TYR A 74 12.53 13.30 -18.79
CA TYR A 74 11.15 13.74 -18.93
C TYR A 74 10.31 12.58 -19.52
N ILE A 75 9.18 12.32 -18.88
CA ILE A 75 8.23 11.28 -19.26
C ILE A 75 6.90 11.97 -19.57
N GLY A 76 6.57 12.05 -20.83
CA GLY A 76 5.29 12.56 -21.32
C GLY A 76 4.17 11.52 -21.17
N GLY A 77 3.08 11.73 -21.87
CA GLY A 77 1.88 10.88 -21.80
C GLY A 77 1.93 9.62 -22.68
N GLY A 78 3.09 9.02 -22.90
CA GLY A 78 3.24 7.83 -23.74
C GLY A 78 2.36 6.66 -23.26
N ARG A 79 1.84 5.86 -24.22
CA ARG A 79 0.90 4.76 -23.91
C ARG A 79 1.59 3.47 -23.47
N ASN A 80 2.87 3.30 -23.77
CA ASN A 80 3.60 2.08 -23.47
C ASN A 80 4.25 2.18 -22.08
N PRO A 81 3.89 1.31 -21.13
CA PRO A 81 4.52 1.30 -19.83
C PRO A 81 5.97 0.81 -19.92
N ILE A 82 6.81 1.30 -19.02
CA ILE A 82 8.17 0.81 -18.81
C ILE A 82 8.09 -0.46 -17.97
N VAL A 83 8.36 -1.62 -18.56
CA VAL A 83 8.25 -2.92 -17.89
C VAL A 83 9.57 -3.28 -17.23
N ILE A 84 9.58 -3.42 -15.92
CA ILE A 84 10.76 -3.74 -15.10
C ILE A 84 10.66 -5.19 -14.62
N LYS A 85 11.68 -6.03 -14.96
CA LYS A 85 11.84 -7.41 -14.49
C LYS A 85 13.24 -7.69 -13.93
N THR A 86 14.15 -6.70 -13.98
CA THR A 86 15.51 -6.79 -13.46
C THR A 86 15.78 -5.66 -12.47
N ASP A 87 16.79 -5.82 -11.62
CA ASP A 87 17.20 -4.79 -10.69
C ASP A 87 17.44 -3.47 -11.39
N THR A 88 16.96 -2.38 -10.78
CA THR A 88 17.07 -1.05 -11.36
C THR A 88 17.56 -0.07 -10.30
N ASP A 89 18.74 0.50 -10.55
CA ASP A 89 19.34 1.57 -9.75
C ASP A 89 19.10 2.90 -10.47
N PHE A 90 18.13 3.68 -9.98
CA PHE A 90 17.82 5.02 -10.47
C PHE A 90 18.80 6.08 -9.93
N GLY A 91 19.68 5.72 -9.01
CA GLY A 91 20.69 6.60 -8.43
C GLY A 91 20.10 7.88 -7.85
N LYS A 92 20.69 9.02 -8.26
CA LYS A 92 20.22 10.37 -7.93
C LYS A 92 19.50 11.06 -9.08
N ALA A 93 19.19 10.34 -10.17
CA ALA A 93 18.53 10.90 -11.34
C ALA A 93 17.14 11.47 -11.00
N HIS A 94 16.77 12.52 -11.72
CA HIS A 94 15.44 13.12 -11.63
C HIS A 94 14.54 12.58 -12.74
N PHE A 95 13.27 12.39 -12.43
CA PHE A 95 12.24 11.96 -13.37
C PHE A 95 11.05 12.92 -13.27
N ILE A 96 10.70 13.57 -14.37
CA ILE A 96 9.51 14.43 -14.48
C ILE A 96 8.43 13.62 -15.18
N ILE A 97 7.37 13.24 -14.43
CA ILE A 97 6.19 12.56 -14.96
C ILE A 97 5.13 13.63 -15.21
N ASP A 98 4.94 13.99 -16.47
CA ASP A 98 3.99 15.06 -16.83
C ASP A 98 2.62 14.48 -17.20
N ASP A 99 1.68 14.59 -16.27
CA ASP A 99 0.33 14.06 -16.43
C ASP A 99 -0.69 15.11 -16.90
N ARG A 100 -0.28 16.37 -17.15
CA ARG A 100 -1.21 17.47 -17.46
C ARG A 100 -2.14 17.16 -18.64
N HIS A 101 -1.65 16.43 -19.63
CA HIS A 101 -2.40 16.11 -20.85
C HIS A 101 -2.70 14.61 -21.01
N VAL A 102 -2.49 13.82 -19.95
CA VAL A 102 -2.75 12.37 -20.00
C VAL A 102 -4.24 12.09 -19.83
N GLU A 103 -4.86 11.50 -20.84
CA GLU A 103 -6.26 11.08 -20.81
C GLU A 103 -6.44 9.65 -20.32
N ASN A 104 -5.49 8.75 -20.65
CA ASN A 104 -5.54 7.35 -20.22
C ASN A 104 -5.08 7.19 -18.77
N ARG A 105 -6.04 7.17 -17.86
CA ARG A 105 -5.83 7.16 -16.40
C ARG A 105 -5.33 5.82 -15.85
N GLY A 106 -5.54 4.72 -16.58
CA GLY A 106 -5.28 3.37 -16.08
C GLY A 106 -3.88 2.83 -16.37
N VAL A 107 -3.04 3.55 -17.13
CA VAL A 107 -1.71 3.08 -17.50
C VAL A 107 -0.66 3.70 -16.59
N GLY A 108 -0.05 2.85 -15.74
CA GLY A 108 1.11 3.23 -14.94
C GLY A 108 2.33 3.54 -15.81
N VAL A 109 3.26 4.33 -15.28
CA VAL A 109 4.52 4.64 -15.99
C VAL A 109 5.47 3.45 -15.91
N PHE A 110 5.68 2.91 -14.73
CA PHE A 110 6.57 1.78 -14.48
C PHE A 110 5.76 0.56 -14.03
N HIS A 111 5.91 -0.57 -14.72
CA HIS A 111 5.28 -1.84 -14.37
C HIS A 111 6.33 -2.83 -13.87
N VAL A 112 6.39 -3.04 -12.58
CA VAL A 112 7.24 -4.08 -11.96
C VAL A 112 6.49 -5.40 -12.07
N SER A 113 6.88 -6.18 -13.09
CA SER A 113 6.14 -7.35 -13.52
C SER A 113 6.79 -8.65 -13.05
N PRO A 114 6.02 -9.70 -12.73
CA PRO A 114 6.55 -11.02 -12.44
C PRO A 114 7.26 -11.60 -13.68
N SER A 115 8.18 -12.52 -13.44
CA SER A 115 8.84 -13.28 -14.51
C SER A 115 7.99 -14.45 -14.99
N ILE A 116 7.04 -14.90 -14.15
CA ILE A 116 6.19 -16.07 -14.37
C ILE A 116 4.75 -15.58 -14.59
N ASN A 117 4.06 -16.16 -15.57
CA ASN A 117 2.69 -15.81 -15.86
C ASN A 117 1.72 -16.39 -14.83
N ASN A 118 0.55 -15.77 -14.68
CA ASN A 118 -0.53 -16.25 -13.81
C ASN A 118 -0.96 -17.66 -14.22
N ILE A 119 -1.42 -18.44 -13.24
CA ILE A 119 -1.85 -19.81 -13.39
C ILE A 119 -3.33 -19.90 -13.07
N LYS A 120 -4.08 -20.61 -13.89
CA LYS A 120 -5.44 -21.00 -13.57
C LYS A 120 -5.40 -22.14 -12.55
N VAL A 121 -6.14 -21.98 -11.45
CA VAL A 121 -6.30 -23.04 -10.45
C VAL A 121 -7.53 -23.87 -10.80
N GLU A 122 -7.37 -25.17 -10.89
CA GLU A 122 -8.47 -26.11 -11.16
C GLU A 122 -8.70 -27.01 -9.94
N GLY A 123 -9.94 -27.49 -9.78
CA GLY A 123 -10.30 -28.42 -8.71
C GLY A 123 -10.63 -27.76 -7.35
N VAL A 124 -10.43 -26.46 -7.19
CA VAL A 124 -10.82 -25.72 -5.96
C VAL A 124 -12.13 -24.99 -6.23
N THR A 125 -13.24 -25.49 -5.73
CA THR A 125 -14.58 -24.93 -5.94
C THR A 125 -15.18 -24.29 -4.69
N THR A 126 -14.64 -24.61 -3.53
CA THR A 126 -15.06 -24.11 -2.21
C THR A 126 -13.84 -23.81 -1.35
N LEU A 127 -14.00 -22.97 -0.33
CA LEU A 127 -13.01 -22.75 0.72
C LEU A 127 -13.70 -22.65 2.08
N LYS A 128 -13.00 -23.02 3.13
CA LYS A 128 -13.46 -22.84 4.50
C LYS A 128 -12.51 -21.92 5.27
N ARG A 129 -13.08 -21.11 6.14
CA ARG A 129 -12.32 -20.29 7.07
C ARG A 129 -11.36 -21.15 7.88
N GLY A 130 -10.10 -20.75 7.95
CA GLY A 130 -9.04 -21.48 8.64
C GLY A 130 -8.59 -22.78 7.95
N GLN A 131 -9.03 -23.05 6.71
CA GLN A 131 -8.55 -24.18 5.93
C GLN A 131 -7.04 -24.09 5.72
N THR A 132 -6.32 -25.19 5.98
CA THR A 132 -4.86 -25.23 5.97
C THR A 132 -4.25 -25.79 4.70
N ASN A 133 -5.05 -26.40 3.82
CA ASN A 133 -4.60 -26.90 2.52
C ASN A 133 -5.76 -26.82 1.51
N ILE A 134 -5.47 -26.39 0.28
CA ILE A 134 -6.49 -26.18 -0.76
C ILE A 134 -6.80 -27.45 -1.58
N GLY A 135 -6.15 -28.58 -1.30
CA GLY A 135 -6.41 -29.88 -1.92
C GLY A 135 -5.84 -30.06 -3.33
N VAL A 136 -5.05 -29.11 -3.84
CA VAL A 136 -4.40 -29.18 -5.16
C VAL A 136 -2.92 -28.80 -5.06
N LYS A 137 -2.08 -29.38 -5.93
CA LYS A 137 -0.67 -29.01 -6.06
C LYS A 137 -0.52 -27.86 -7.04
N LEU A 138 0.46 -27.00 -6.76
CA LEU A 138 0.82 -25.85 -7.58
C LEU A 138 2.25 -26.01 -8.11
N PRO A 139 2.59 -25.52 -9.30
CA PRO A 139 3.97 -25.58 -9.82
C PRO A 139 4.92 -24.62 -9.07
N TYR A 140 4.39 -23.61 -8.38
CA TYR A 140 5.11 -22.58 -7.64
C TYR A 140 4.38 -22.25 -6.34
N ASP A 141 5.09 -21.63 -5.40
CA ASP A 141 4.43 -20.89 -4.33
C ASP A 141 3.67 -19.71 -4.93
N CYS A 142 2.41 -19.54 -4.58
CA CYS A 142 1.53 -18.58 -5.22
C CYS A 142 0.75 -17.75 -4.20
N ILE A 143 0.44 -16.52 -4.58
CA ILE A 143 -0.72 -15.85 -4.01
C ILE A 143 -1.95 -16.35 -4.75
N ILE A 144 -2.94 -16.77 -3.99
CA ILE A 144 -4.24 -17.18 -4.51
C ILE A 144 -5.23 -16.05 -4.27
N ARG A 145 -6.00 -15.69 -5.31
CA ARG A 145 -7.17 -14.83 -5.19
C ARG A 145 -8.41 -15.64 -5.56
N ALA A 146 -9.28 -15.88 -4.59
CA ALA A 146 -10.57 -16.50 -4.79
C ALA A 146 -11.69 -15.46 -4.71
N MET A 147 -12.71 -15.59 -5.57
CA MET A 147 -13.85 -14.68 -5.61
C MET A 147 -15.17 -15.44 -5.75
N ASN A 148 -16.21 -14.93 -5.08
CA ASN A 148 -17.60 -15.28 -5.36
C ASN A 148 -18.35 -14.01 -5.78
N ALA A 149 -18.64 -13.88 -7.08
CA ALA A 149 -19.33 -12.71 -7.64
C ALA A 149 -20.83 -12.64 -7.24
N LYS A 150 -21.41 -13.76 -6.81
CA LYS A 150 -22.82 -13.84 -6.40
C LYS A 150 -23.04 -13.34 -4.97
N VAL A 151 -21.99 -13.31 -4.15
CA VAL A 151 -22.04 -12.84 -2.77
C VAL A 151 -21.46 -11.43 -2.68
N LYS A 152 -22.21 -10.50 -2.10
CA LYS A 152 -21.77 -9.10 -1.89
C LYS A 152 -21.32 -8.88 -0.46
N ARG A 153 -20.15 -8.23 -0.33
CA ARG A 153 -19.55 -7.79 0.92
C ARG A 153 -19.26 -6.30 0.84
N TYR A 154 -19.05 -5.66 1.95
CA TYR A 154 -18.75 -4.22 2.00
C TYR A 154 -19.79 -3.38 1.26
N ILE A 155 -21.09 -3.71 1.47
CA ILE A 155 -22.22 -2.90 1.00
C ILE A 155 -22.14 -1.56 1.73
N ARG A 156 -21.80 -0.51 1.01
CA ARG A 156 -21.43 0.75 1.61
C ARG A 156 -22.63 1.58 2.02
N TYR A 157 -22.58 2.15 3.21
CA TYR A 157 -23.57 3.08 3.73
C TYR A 157 -23.07 4.53 3.68
N GLY A 158 -24.00 5.49 3.64
CA GLY A 158 -23.71 6.93 3.74
C GLY A 158 -23.46 7.62 2.40
N ALA A 159 -22.69 8.71 2.41
CA ALA A 159 -22.53 9.63 1.28
C ALA A 159 -21.99 8.98 -0.01
N ASN A 160 -21.22 7.90 0.12
CA ASN A 160 -20.67 7.13 -1.00
C ASN A 160 -21.28 5.73 -1.07
N GLN A 161 -22.56 5.59 -0.76
CA GLN A 161 -23.27 4.30 -0.78
C GLN A 161 -23.11 3.57 -2.11
N ASN A 162 -23.01 2.24 -2.04
CA ASN A 162 -22.98 1.35 -3.20
C ASN A 162 -23.44 -0.07 -2.81
N ASN A 163 -23.61 -0.93 -3.81
CA ASN A 163 -24.10 -2.30 -3.62
C ASN A 163 -23.02 -3.31 -3.21
N GLY A 164 -21.88 -2.84 -2.70
CA GLY A 164 -20.79 -3.69 -2.25
C GLY A 164 -19.92 -4.27 -3.36
N GLN A 165 -18.95 -5.08 -2.95
CA GLN A 165 -17.97 -5.75 -3.80
C GLN A 165 -18.24 -7.26 -3.80
N ALA A 166 -17.76 -7.97 -4.83
CA ALA A 166 -17.73 -9.44 -4.79
C ALA A 166 -16.93 -9.91 -3.58
N GLN A 167 -17.41 -10.97 -2.91
CA GLN A 167 -16.62 -11.59 -1.84
C GLN A 167 -15.27 -12.01 -2.39
N THR A 168 -14.21 -11.52 -1.79
CA THR A 168 -12.83 -11.72 -2.24
C THR A 168 -11.97 -12.20 -1.09
N GLU A 169 -11.13 -13.20 -1.35
CA GLU A 169 -10.14 -13.75 -0.43
C GLU A 169 -8.78 -13.77 -1.10
N VAL A 170 -7.73 -13.49 -0.34
CA VAL A 170 -6.34 -13.65 -0.77
C VAL A 170 -5.54 -14.40 0.29
N PHE A 171 -4.70 -15.33 -0.11
CA PHE A 171 -3.82 -16.09 0.76
C PHE A 171 -2.61 -16.60 -0.02
N ILE A 172 -1.57 -17.03 0.69
CA ILE A 172 -0.42 -17.70 0.08
C ILE A 172 -0.63 -19.20 0.21
N ALA A 173 -0.42 -19.93 -0.89
CA ALA A 173 -0.33 -21.38 -0.90
C ALA A 173 1.03 -21.82 -1.45
N ASP A 174 1.66 -22.79 -0.79
CA ASP A 174 2.88 -23.41 -1.28
C ASP A 174 2.61 -24.41 -2.41
N ARG A 175 3.67 -25.06 -2.94
CA ARG A 175 3.57 -26.03 -4.04
C ARG A 175 2.73 -27.27 -3.69
N ASP A 176 2.60 -27.61 -2.42
CA ASP A 176 1.76 -28.72 -1.95
C ASP A 176 0.33 -28.28 -1.62
N GLY A 177 0.00 -27.01 -1.85
CA GLY A 177 -1.31 -26.41 -1.58
C GLY A 177 -1.53 -26.03 -0.11
N ASN A 178 -0.50 -26.06 0.73
CA ASN A 178 -0.63 -25.63 2.12
C ASN A 178 -0.76 -24.11 2.21
N VAL A 179 -1.74 -23.65 2.98
CA VAL A 179 -2.01 -22.23 3.23
C VAL A 179 -1.05 -21.70 4.30
N ASP A 180 -0.43 -20.55 4.05
CA ASP A 180 0.41 -19.88 5.04
C ASP A 180 -0.41 -19.54 6.30
N PRO A 181 -0.08 -20.10 7.47
CA PRO A 181 -0.82 -19.86 8.70
C PRO A 181 -0.75 -18.39 9.19
N LYS A 182 0.21 -17.61 8.70
CA LYS A 182 0.31 -16.18 8.99
C LYS A 182 -0.64 -15.32 8.13
N ALA A 183 -1.21 -15.90 7.07
CA ALA A 183 -2.17 -15.25 6.20
C ALA A 183 -3.39 -16.17 5.94
N PRO A 184 -4.11 -16.60 7.01
CA PRO A 184 -5.16 -17.63 6.92
C PRO A 184 -6.33 -17.17 6.07
N ILE A 185 -7.10 -18.12 5.55
CA ILE A 185 -8.40 -17.89 4.90
C ILE A 185 -9.36 -17.38 5.97
N VAL A 186 -10.02 -16.22 5.72
CA VAL A 186 -10.92 -15.57 6.69
C VAL A 186 -12.40 -15.66 6.31
N TRP A 187 -12.71 -16.08 5.08
CA TRP A 187 -14.08 -16.25 4.60
C TRP A 187 -14.38 -17.70 4.22
N ASP A 188 -15.63 -18.14 4.49
CA ASP A 188 -16.17 -19.35 3.86
C ASP A 188 -16.65 -19.05 2.44
N PHE A 189 -16.32 -19.91 1.50
CA PHE A 189 -16.82 -19.90 0.13
C PHE A 189 -17.55 -21.20 -0.16
N ASP A 190 -18.86 -21.17 -0.20
CA ASP A 190 -19.66 -22.33 -0.63
C ASP A 190 -19.60 -22.51 -2.16
N GLU A 191 -19.24 -21.45 -2.88
CA GLU A 191 -18.98 -21.44 -4.31
C GLU A 191 -17.88 -20.45 -4.64
N ILE A 192 -16.95 -20.84 -5.50
CA ILE A 192 -15.93 -19.96 -6.08
C ILE A 192 -16.29 -19.73 -7.55
N THR A 193 -16.54 -18.46 -7.92
CA THR A 193 -16.85 -18.09 -9.31
C THR A 193 -15.59 -17.75 -10.12
N SER A 194 -14.50 -17.41 -9.45
CA SER A 194 -13.19 -17.15 -10.07
C SER A 194 -12.09 -17.42 -9.06
N ILE A 195 -11.05 -18.12 -9.51
CA ILE A 195 -9.84 -18.35 -8.72
C ILE A 195 -8.62 -18.23 -9.62
N GLU A 196 -7.63 -17.49 -9.17
CA GLU A 196 -6.37 -17.24 -9.88
C GLU A 196 -5.19 -17.40 -8.94
N ALA A 197 -4.10 -17.95 -9.46
CA ALA A 197 -2.82 -18.02 -8.77
C ALA A 197 -1.80 -17.09 -9.44
N TYR A 198 -1.16 -16.28 -8.63
CA TYR A 198 -0.08 -15.37 -9.00
C TYR A 198 1.24 -15.97 -8.46
N PRO A 199 2.05 -16.62 -9.33
CA PRO A 199 3.30 -17.24 -8.90
C PRO A 199 4.26 -16.22 -8.29
N MET A 200 4.96 -16.64 -7.26
CA MET A 200 5.96 -15.82 -6.58
C MET A 200 7.34 -16.11 -7.19
N ASP A 201 8.00 -15.06 -7.70
CA ASP A 201 9.38 -15.17 -8.17
C ASP A 201 10.32 -15.59 -7.04
N ASP A 202 11.31 -16.44 -7.31
CA ASP A 202 12.26 -16.92 -6.29
C ASP A 202 13.28 -15.84 -5.89
N LYS A 203 13.66 -14.97 -6.83
CA LYS A 203 14.66 -13.91 -6.61
C LYS A 203 14.00 -12.59 -6.24
N THR A 204 14.58 -11.90 -5.28
CA THR A 204 14.22 -10.51 -4.96
C THR A 204 14.64 -9.58 -6.09
N LEU A 205 13.78 -8.62 -6.42
CA LEU A 205 14.06 -7.54 -7.34
C LEU A 205 14.17 -6.25 -6.55
N THR A 206 15.21 -5.45 -6.81
CA THR A 206 15.45 -4.18 -6.12
C THR A 206 15.26 -3.00 -7.06
N LEU A 207 14.46 -2.02 -6.61
CA LEU A 207 14.34 -0.68 -7.18
C LEU A 207 14.96 0.30 -6.21
N LYS A 208 16.02 0.99 -6.62
CA LYS A 208 16.78 1.84 -5.71
C LYS A 208 16.93 3.27 -6.24
N GLY A 209 16.76 4.25 -5.35
CA GLY A 209 17.03 5.65 -5.64
C GLY A 209 15.98 6.30 -6.55
N GLY A 210 16.36 7.43 -7.13
CA GLY A 210 15.53 8.26 -8.01
C GLY A 210 14.68 9.29 -7.29
N ILE A 211 14.60 10.47 -7.90
CA ILE A 211 13.74 11.57 -7.45
C ILE A 211 12.67 11.77 -8.52
N PHE A 212 11.45 11.37 -8.20
CA PHE A 212 10.32 11.42 -9.14
C PHE A 212 9.42 12.60 -8.81
N LYS A 213 9.11 13.41 -9.82
CA LYS A 213 8.19 14.53 -9.70
C LYS A 213 7.00 14.32 -10.64
N THR A 214 5.80 14.21 -10.10
CA THR A 214 4.58 14.22 -10.89
C THR A 214 4.08 15.65 -11.06
N ILE A 215 3.91 16.09 -12.32
CA ILE A 215 3.13 17.30 -12.65
C ILE A 215 1.68 16.86 -12.78
N ALA A 216 0.86 17.24 -11.80
CA ALA A 216 -0.49 16.71 -11.62
C ALA A 216 -1.46 17.10 -12.74
N ASN A 217 -2.33 16.16 -13.11
CA ASN A 217 -3.43 16.41 -14.03
C ASN A 217 -4.47 17.33 -13.40
N GLN A 218 -5.07 18.20 -14.20
CA GLN A 218 -6.04 19.22 -13.78
C GLN A 218 -7.50 18.87 -14.12
N ALA A 219 -7.79 17.61 -14.47
CA ALA A 219 -9.16 17.17 -14.72
C ALA A 219 -10.02 17.31 -13.45
N GLU A 220 -11.34 17.40 -13.62
CA GLU A 220 -12.29 17.52 -12.52
C GLU A 220 -12.12 16.40 -11.48
N SER A 221 -12.33 16.76 -10.22
CA SER A 221 -12.33 15.85 -9.10
C SER A 221 -13.55 14.91 -9.15
N LYS A 222 -13.36 13.69 -9.65
CA LYS A 222 -14.35 12.61 -9.77
C LYS A 222 -13.77 11.31 -9.23
N TYR A 223 -14.62 10.29 -8.98
CA TYR A 223 -14.16 8.95 -8.57
C TYR A 223 -13.45 8.17 -9.70
N THR A 224 -12.76 8.86 -10.59
CA THR A 224 -11.94 8.28 -11.65
C THR A 224 -10.48 8.63 -11.38
N TYR A 225 -9.73 7.67 -10.89
CA TYR A 225 -8.37 7.87 -10.41
C TYR A 225 -7.33 7.73 -11.52
N TYR A 226 -6.28 8.54 -11.42
CA TYR A 226 -5.05 8.34 -12.17
C TYR A 226 -4.16 7.33 -11.45
N ASN A 227 -3.58 6.40 -12.20
CA ASN A 227 -2.63 5.41 -11.72
C ASN A 227 -1.34 5.52 -12.53
N ARG A 228 -0.52 6.52 -12.23
CA ARG A 228 0.57 7.00 -13.08
C ARG A 228 1.97 6.82 -12.51
N GLY A 229 2.13 6.11 -11.43
CA GLY A 229 3.44 5.81 -10.84
C GLY A 229 3.95 4.41 -11.19
N PHE A 230 4.41 3.71 -10.16
CA PHE A 230 4.84 2.32 -10.21
C PHE A 230 3.68 1.38 -9.91
N ILE A 231 3.43 0.42 -10.80
CA ILE A 231 2.51 -0.69 -10.54
C ILE A 231 3.34 -1.94 -10.25
N ILE A 232 3.36 -2.37 -9.00
CA ILE A 232 4.12 -3.52 -8.53
C ILE A 232 3.18 -4.72 -8.46
N ARG A 233 3.37 -5.69 -9.37
CA ARG A 233 2.65 -6.97 -9.43
C ARG A 233 3.57 -8.16 -9.21
N ARG A 234 4.82 -7.92 -8.94
CA ARG A 234 5.83 -8.92 -8.67
C ARG A 234 5.98 -9.12 -7.17
N SER A 235 6.01 -10.35 -6.72
CA SER A 235 6.39 -10.70 -5.35
C SER A 235 7.90 -10.58 -5.13
N ARG A 236 8.32 -10.41 -3.85
CA ARG A 236 9.72 -10.25 -3.45
C ARG A 236 10.38 -9.03 -4.12
N VAL A 237 9.80 -7.86 -3.87
CA VAL A 237 10.34 -6.57 -4.34
C VAL A 237 10.80 -5.73 -3.16
N VAL A 238 11.96 -5.11 -3.31
CA VAL A 238 12.47 -4.06 -2.44
C VAL A 238 12.45 -2.74 -3.21
N VAL A 239 11.82 -1.72 -2.63
CA VAL A 239 11.88 -0.33 -3.08
C VAL A 239 12.61 0.44 -2.01
N GLU A 240 13.72 1.09 -2.35
CA GLU A 240 14.53 1.79 -1.36
C GLU A 240 15.07 3.12 -1.85
N ASP A 241 15.25 4.06 -0.91
CA ASP A 241 15.92 5.36 -1.14
C ASP A 241 15.23 6.21 -2.23
N MET A 242 13.95 5.98 -2.50
CA MET A 242 13.16 6.68 -3.52
C MET A 242 12.53 7.94 -2.94
N ARG A 243 12.37 8.98 -3.77
CA ARG A 243 11.64 10.19 -3.40
C ARG A 243 10.59 10.54 -4.44
N HIS A 244 9.36 10.78 -3.99
CA HIS A 244 8.27 11.26 -4.83
C HIS A 244 7.79 12.64 -4.37
N GLU A 245 7.62 13.54 -5.33
CA GLU A 245 7.12 14.89 -5.17
C GLU A 245 5.98 15.15 -6.16
N VAL A 246 5.08 16.07 -5.80
CA VAL A 246 3.96 16.49 -6.65
C VAL A 246 3.98 17.98 -6.83
N GLU A 247 3.80 18.42 -8.07
CA GLU A 247 3.68 19.81 -8.45
C GLU A 247 2.37 20.02 -9.25
N GLY A 248 1.82 21.25 -9.19
CA GLY A 248 0.64 21.60 -9.96
C GLY A 248 -0.69 21.12 -9.41
N GLU A 249 -0.75 20.60 -8.17
CA GLU A 249 -2.02 20.43 -7.46
C GLU A 249 -2.61 21.79 -7.10
N LEU A 250 -3.70 22.18 -7.77
CA LEU A 250 -4.47 23.40 -7.49
C LEU A 250 -5.54 23.14 -6.42
N ASP A 251 -6.51 24.06 -6.29
CA ASP A 251 -7.64 23.89 -5.36
C ASP A 251 -8.62 22.79 -5.82
N HIS A 252 -8.56 22.44 -7.08
CA HIS A 252 -9.23 21.29 -7.66
C HIS A 252 -8.28 20.57 -8.62
N GLY A 253 -8.47 19.29 -8.81
CA GLY A 253 -7.66 18.48 -9.70
C GLY A 253 -8.10 17.02 -9.72
N ALA A 254 -7.43 16.21 -10.54
CA ALA A 254 -7.70 14.79 -10.62
C ALA A 254 -7.19 14.04 -9.40
N PRO A 255 -7.93 13.06 -8.88
CA PRO A 255 -7.44 12.18 -7.82
C PRO A 255 -6.45 11.16 -8.35
N TYR A 256 -5.54 10.72 -7.49
CA TYR A 256 -4.55 9.67 -7.76
C TYR A 256 -4.78 8.48 -6.84
N SER A 257 -4.66 7.26 -7.39
CA SER A 257 -4.79 6.03 -6.61
C SER A 257 -3.48 5.62 -5.94
N GLY A 258 -2.33 6.07 -6.43
CA GLY A 258 -1.01 5.83 -5.85
C GLY A 258 0.12 6.16 -6.81
N PHE A 259 1.24 6.64 -6.27
CA PHE A 259 2.52 6.60 -6.95
C PHE A 259 3.12 5.19 -6.86
N LEU A 260 2.98 4.55 -5.67
CA LEU A 260 3.25 3.13 -5.50
C LEU A 260 1.91 2.38 -5.42
N THR A 261 1.59 1.61 -6.43
CA THR A 261 0.46 0.67 -6.45
C THR A 261 0.97 -0.74 -6.33
N ILE A 262 0.71 -1.38 -5.18
CA ILE A 262 1.15 -2.75 -4.86
C ILE A 262 -0.06 -3.65 -4.94
N THR A 263 -0.07 -4.60 -5.86
CA THR A 263 -1.26 -5.42 -6.12
C THR A 263 -0.93 -6.84 -6.58
N GLN A 264 -1.70 -7.82 -6.11
CA GLN A 264 -1.59 -9.23 -6.51
C GLN A 264 -0.17 -9.80 -6.30
N CYS A 265 0.50 -9.36 -5.24
CA CYS A 265 1.88 -9.75 -4.93
C CYS A 265 2.11 -9.88 -3.42
N ALA A 266 3.20 -10.51 -3.03
CA ALA A 266 3.58 -10.67 -1.63
C ALA A 266 5.05 -10.33 -1.38
N ASN A 267 5.37 -10.12 -0.09
CA ASN A 267 6.73 -9.87 0.38
C ASN A 267 7.34 -8.63 -0.30
N VAL A 268 6.66 -7.49 -0.17
CA VAL A 268 7.13 -6.20 -0.66
C VAL A 268 7.64 -5.36 0.50
N LEU A 269 8.87 -4.90 0.40
CA LEU A 269 9.49 -3.98 1.35
C LEU A 269 9.74 -2.63 0.67
N VAL A 270 9.16 -1.57 1.22
CA VAL A 270 9.47 -0.18 0.86
C VAL A 270 10.21 0.42 2.03
N ARG A 271 11.44 0.93 1.83
CA ARG A 271 12.24 1.49 2.91
C ARG A 271 12.95 2.79 2.54
N ASN A 272 13.25 3.62 3.56
CA ASN A 272 13.95 4.91 3.39
C ASN A 272 13.36 5.77 2.27
N THR A 273 12.04 5.69 2.05
CA THR A 273 11.36 6.30 0.91
C THR A 273 10.52 7.47 1.38
N VAL A 274 10.64 8.59 0.67
CA VAL A 274 9.85 9.81 0.93
C VAL A 274 8.74 9.90 -0.12
N LEU A 275 7.50 9.95 0.36
CA LEU A 275 6.30 10.03 -0.47
C LEU A 275 5.62 11.40 -0.34
N THR A 276 4.52 11.63 -1.02
CA THR A 276 3.82 12.92 -0.97
C THR A 276 2.38 12.74 -0.46
N GLY A 277 1.99 13.48 0.56
CA GLY A 277 0.59 13.62 0.93
C GLY A 277 -0.15 14.41 -0.15
N ARG A 278 -1.21 13.84 -0.72
CA ARG A 278 -2.03 14.48 -1.75
C ARG A 278 -3.05 15.43 -1.15
N LYS A 279 -3.35 16.53 -1.85
CA LYS A 279 -4.43 17.45 -1.44
C LYS A 279 -5.79 16.78 -1.36
N MET A 280 -6.63 17.30 -0.50
CA MET A 280 -8.01 16.87 -0.35
C MET A 280 -8.89 17.68 -1.32
N TYR A 281 -9.66 16.99 -2.15
CA TYR A 281 -10.57 17.59 -3.10
C TYR A 281 -12.02 17.31 -2.74
N GLY A 282 -12.90 18.29 -2.96
CA GLY A 282 -14.35 18.11 -2.87
C GLY A 282 -14.94 17.51 -4.13
N THR A 283 -15.95 16.66 -4.01
CA THR A 283 -16.77 16.16 -5.11
C THR A 283 -18.17 15.80 -4.62
N ILE A 284 -19.03 15.31 -5.50
CA ILE A 284 -20.36 14.80 -5.16
C ILE A 284 -20.30 13.28 -5.09
N GLY A 285 -20.66 12.73 -3.94
CA GLY A 285 -20.74 11.29 -3.71
C GLY A 285 -21.93 10.62 -4.41
N SER A 286 -21.99 9.30 -4.37
CA SER A 286 -23.05 8.51 -5.01
C SER A 286 -24.45 8.79 -4.43
N ALA A 287 -24.55 9.19 -3.17
CA ALA A 287 -25.79 9.67 -2.55
C ALA A 287 -26.14 11.14 -2.92
N LYS A 288 -25.43 11.74 -3.88
CA LYS A 288 -25.61 13.12 -4.36
C LYS A 288 -25.39 14.20 -3.29
N VAL A 289 -24.56 13.92 -2.31
CA VAL A 289 -24.14 14.87 -1.28
C VAL A 289 -22.63 15.18 -1.40
N PRO A 290 -22.18 16.37 -0.95
CA PRO A 290 -20.75 16.70 -0.95
C PRO A 290 -19.92 15.72 -0.13
N VAL A 291 -18.78 15.33 -0.68
CA VAL A 291 -17.80 14.47 -0.02
C VAL A 291 -16.38 14.92 -0.35
N ASN A 292 -15.44 14.60 0.53
CA ASN A 292 -14.04 14.74 0.24
C ASN A 292 -13.53 13.49 -0.48
N MET A 293 -12.80 13.69 -1.58
CA MET A 293 -12.13 12.62 -2.29
C MET A 293 -10.79 12.30 -1.63
N GLY A 294 -10.58 11.01 -1.37
CA GLY A 294 -9.24 10.52 -1.08
C GLY A 294 -8.39 10.49 -2.34
N SER A 295 -7.20 11.04 -2.26
CA SER A 295 -6.16 10.91 -3.26
C SER A 295 -4.92 10.39 -2.55
N TYR A 296 -4.24 9.39 -3.13
CA TYR A 296 -3.25 8.60 -2.41
C TYR A 296 -1.92 8.59 -3.13
N ASP A 297 -0.84 8.42 -2.40
CA ASP A 297 0.49 8.15 -2.94
C ASP A 297 0.87 6.66 -2.84
N ILE A 298 0.19 5.93 -1.95
CA ILE A 298 0.28 4.48 -1.81
C ILE A 298 -1.12 3.86 -1.99
N SER A 299 -1.20 2.84 -2.84
CA SER A 299 -2.38 1.97 -2.96
C SER A 299 -1.96 0.51 -2.83
N ILE A 300 -2.61 -0.24 -1.95
CA ILE A 300 -2.34 -1.66 -1.75
C ILE A 300 -3.62 -2.45 -1.94
N ASN A 301 -3.61 -3.41 -2.84
CA ASN A 301 -4.79 -4.20 -3.18
C ASN A 301 -4.44 -5.69 -3.31
N THR A 302 -5.17 -6.56 -2.62
CA THR A 302 -4.96 -8.00 -2.74
C THR A 302 -3.48 -8.40 -2.62
N ALA A 303 -2.79 -7.83 -1.64
CA ALA A 303 -1.36 -8.06 -1.39
C ALA A 303 -1.12 -8.58 0.03
N ILE A 304 -0.04 -9.33 0.22
CA ILE A 304 0.27 -10.00 1.47
C ILE A 304 1.72 -9.69 1.89
N ASN A 305 1.97 -9.48 3.20
CA ASN A 305 3.30 -9.16 3.74
C ASN A 305 3.91 -7.91 3.08
N VAL A 306 3.24 -6.77 3.19
CA VAL A 306 3.73 -5.48 2.71
C VAL A 306 4.23 -4.66 3.89
N THR A 307 5.49 -4.25 3.84
CA THR A 307 6.14 -3.47 4.89
C THR A 307 6.66 -2.14 4.36
N PHE A 308 6.30 -1.06 5.05
CA PHE A 308 6.93 0.25 4.91
C PHE A 308 7.84 0.45 6.12
N LYS A 309 9.12 0.67 5.87
CA LYS A 309 10.12 0.84 6.93
C LYS A 309 10.88 2.15 6.75
N ASP A 310 10.97 2.95 7.82
CA ASP A 310 11.69 4.23 7.83
C ASP A 310 11.26 5.16 6.68
N CYS A 311 9.95 5.19 6.39
CA CYS A 311 9.36 6.01 5.33
C CYS A 311 8.69 7.26 5.89
N SER A 312 8.67 8.33 5.09
CA SER A 312 8.05 9.60 5.48
C SER A 312 7.31 10.26 4.31
N GLN A 313 6.66 11.38 4.58
CA GLN A 313 6.01 12.20 3.56
C GLN A 313 6.55 13.63 3.53
N THR A 314 6.45 14.29 2.38
CA THR A 314 6.94 15.66 2.14
C THR A 314 6.16 16.73 2.91
N ASN A 315 4.86 16.51 3.13
CA ASN A 315 3.97 17.47 3.79
C ASN A 315 3.95 17.27 5.30
N ASP A 316 3.60 18.33 6.04
CA ASP A 316 3.32 18.20 7.46
C ASP A 316 2.16 17.21 7.68
N ILE A 317 2.41 16.16 8.46
CA ILE A 317 1.45 15.11 8.78
C ILE A 317 0.23 15.61 9.57
N LYS A 318 0.29 16.85 10.12
CA LYS A 318 -0.80 17.51 10.84
C LYS A 318 -1.60 18.48 9.95
N ASP A 319 -1.15 18.76 8.73
CA ASP A 319 -1.83 19.68 7.81
C ASP A 319 -3.09 19.04 7.23
N ARG A 320 -4.24 19.58 7.62
CA ARG A 320 -5.56 19.05 7.24
C ARG A 320 -5.95 19.30 5.79
N ARG A 321 -5.17 20.07 5.01
CA ARG A 321 -5.38 20.24 3.57
C ARG A 321 -5.02 19.00 2.78
N TYR A 322 -4.25 18.08 3.39
CA TYR A 322 -3.79 16.85 2.75
C TYR A 322 -4.58 15.64 3.27
N TRP A 323 -4.92 14.74 2.35
CA TRP A 323 -5.47 13.44 2.66
C TRP A 323 -4.39 12.50 3.24
N GLY A 324 -4.75 11.30 3.59
CA GLY A 324 -3.73 10.32 3.93
C GLY A 324 -2.98 9.82 2.70
N ILE A 325 -1.87 9.13 2.89
CA ILE A 325 -1.07 8.61 1.79
C ILE A 325 -1.40 7.18 1.38
N LEU A 326 -2.12 6.44 2.22
CA LEU A 326 -2.41 5.02 2.03
C LEU A 326 -3.90 4.76 1.79
N GLY A 327 -4.20 3.96 0.77
CA GLY A 327 -5.45 3.23 0.62
C GLY A 327 -5.18 1.74 0.49
N SER A 328 -5.85 0.88 1.30
CA SER A 328 -5.61 -0.57 1.30
C SER A 328 -6.91 -1.37 1.25
N ASN A 329 -6.93 -2.43 0.43
CA ASN A 329 -8.08 -3.32 0.31
C ASN A 329 -7.64 -4.78 0.20
N TYR A 330 -8.29 -5.68 0.92
CA TYR A 330 -8.07 -7.12 0.86
C TYR A 330 -6.60 -7.53 1.05
N CYS A 331 -5.93 -6.86 1.99
CA CYS A 331 -4.50 -7.09 2.29
C CYS A 331 -4.34 -7.92 3.55
N LYS A 332 -3.22 -8.62 3.67
CA LYS A 332 -2.84 -9.32 4.91
C LYS A 332 -1.43 -8.95 5.33
N ASN A 333 -1.22 -8.83 6.64
CA ASN A 333 0.08 -8.50 7.23
C ASN A 333 0.68 -7.19 6.70
N LEU A 334 -0.08 -6.10 6.83
CA LEU A 334 0.37 -4.76 6.46
C LEU A 334 1.13 -4.14 7.64
N THR A 335 2.36 -3.67 7.40
CA THR A 335 3.25 -3.15 8.46
C THR A 335 3.77 -1.76 8.13
N TYR A 336 3.68 -0.84 9.13
CA TYR A 336 4.48 0.38 9.22
C TYR A 336 5.50 0.20 10.35
N ASP A 337 6.78 0.45 10.07
CA ASP A 337 7.87 0.41 11.05
C ASP A 337 8.77 1.64 10.86
N GLY A 338 8.87 2.51 11.85
CA GLY A 338 9.65 3.75 11.75
C GLY A 338 9.06 4.80 10.80
N CYS A 339 7.75 4.74 10.50
CA CYS A 339 7.12 5.62 9.52
C CYS A 339 6.57 6.92 10.14
N VAL A 340 6.61 8.00 9.34
CA VAL A 340 6.02 9.31 9.68
C VAL A 340 5.01 9.68 8.60
N PHE A 341 3.74 9.33 8.83
CA PHE A 341 2.67 9.48 7.85
C PHE A 341 1.42 10.13 8.44
N SER A 342 0.64 10.85 7.62
CA SER A 342 -0.61 11.46 8.05
C SER A 342 -1.71 10.45 8.36
N ARG A 343 -1.63 9.21 7.84
CA ARG A 343 -2.69 8.20 7.93
C ARG A 343 -2.16 6.78 7.83
N PHE A 344 -2.81 5.89 8.59
CA PHE A 344 -2.89 4.46 8.29
C PHE A 344 -4.35 4.14 7.93
N ASP A 345 -4.61 3.41 6.84
CA ASP A 345 -5.97 3.06 6.42
C ASP A 345 -6.12 1.60 6.03
N ALA A 346 -6.56 0.79 6.96
CA ALA A 346 -7.12 -0.52 6.66
C ALA A 346 -8.56 -0.33 6.15
N HIS A 347 -8.70 -0.12 4.82
CA HIS A 347 -9.95 0.36 4.22
C HIS A 347 -11.02 -0.72 4.04
N MET A 348 -10.69 -1.84 3.40
CA MET A 348 -11.62 -2.97 3.23
C MET A 348 -10.88 -4.30 3.45
N GLY A 349 -11.26 -5.03 4.51
CA GLY A 349 -10.83 -6.40 4.71
C GLY A 349 -9.32 -6.59 4.86
N VAL A 350 -8.66 -5.77 5.67
CA VAL A 350 -7.26 -5.97 6.03
C VAL A 350 -7.18 -6.98 7.17
N ALA A 351 -6.39 -8.04 7.01
CA ALA A 351 -6.15 -9.02 8.07
C ALA A 351 -4.74 -8.86 8.63
N ASN A 352 -4.65 -8.63 9.93
CA ASN A 352 -3.44 -8.32 10.67
C ASN A 352 -2.72 -7.06 10.18
N ALA A 353 -2.65 -6.07 11.02
CA ALA A 353 -1.93 -4.83 10.77
C ALA A 353 -1.00 -4.50 11.93
N THR A 354 0.19 -4.00 11.61
CA THR A 354 1.19 -3.60 12.60
C THR A 354 1.67 -2.18 12.33
N ILE A 355 1.63 -1.32 13.34
CA ILE A 355 2.20 0.02 13.30
C ILE A 355 3.15 0.13 14.48
N LYS A 356 4.43 0.29 14.23
CA LYS A 356 5.42 0.37 15.30
C LYS A 356 6.48 1.43 15.05
N ASN A 357 7.05 1.96 16.13
CA ASN A 357 8.13 2.97 16.09
C ASN A 357 7.78 4.18 15.20
N SER A 358 6.50 4.55 15.12
CA SER A 358 5.96 5.41 14.06
C SER A 358 5.27 6.66 14.61
N VAL A 359 4.97 7.58 13.72
CA VAL A 359 4.13 8.76 14.03
C VAL A 359 2.99 8.83 13.03
N MET A 360 1.75 8.75 13.52
CA MET A 360 0.52 8.90 12.72
C MET A 360 -0.02 10.32 12.88
N GLY A 361 -0.25 10.99 11.76
CA GLY A 361 -0.71 12.38 11.73
C GLY A 361 -2.23 12.54 11.90
N HIS A 362 -2.77 13.65 11.40
CA HIS A 362 -4.14 14.11 11.70
C HIS A 362 -5.26 13.16 11.26
N MET A 363 -5.02 12.31 10.27
CA MET A 363 -5.98 11.31 9.79
C MET A 363 -5.97 10.02 10.63
N GLY A 364 -4.98 9.84 11.50
CA GLY A 364 -4.87 8.76 12.47
C GLY A 364 -4.87 7.36 11.87
N ILE A 365 -5.37 6.41 12.67
CA ILE A 365 -5.50 5.01 12.30
C ILE A 365 -6.97 4.74 11.98
N ASN A 366 -7.24 4.33 10.73
CA ASN A 366 -8.57 3.91 10.27
C ASN A 366 -8.55 2.41 10.00
N ALA A 367 -9.50 1.67 10.57
CA ALA A 367 -9.47 0.22 10.55
C ALA A 367 -10.81 -0.40 10.16
N ILE A 368 -10.76 -1.35 9.23
CA ILE A 368 -11.79 -2.35 8.95
C ILE A 368 -11.08 -3.65 8.61
N GLY A 369 -11.34 -4.72 9.35
CA GLY A 369 -10.63 -5.96 9.07
C GLY A 369 -10.78 -7.06 10.09
N PHE A 370 -9.71 -7.87 10.20
CA PHE A 370 -9.68 -9.13 10.93
C PHE A 370 -8.34 -9.31 11.66
N GLY A 371 -8.33 -10.19 12.65
CA GLY A 371 -7.11 -10.60 13.34
C GLY A 371 -6.58 -9.55 14.30
N THR A 372 -5.26 -9.37 14.37
CA THR A 372 -4.63 -8.46 15.33
C THR A 372 -4.27 -7.12 14.68
N LEU A 373 -4.72 -6.02 15.28
CA LEU A 373 -4.14 -4.70 15.07
C LEU A 373 -3.17 -4.42 16.23
N LEU A 374 -1.87 -4.44 15.92
CA LEU A 374 -0.80 -4.11 16.87
C LEU A 374 -0.28 -2.70 16.60
N VAL A 375 -0.32 -1.84 17.62
CA VAL A 375 0.28 -0.51 17.60
C VAL A 375 1.26 -0.40 18.76
N GLU A 376 2.54 -0.17 18.47
CA GLU A 376 3.59 -0.20 19.47
C GLU A 376 4.57 0.97 19.30
N ASN A 377 5.05 1.56 20.40
CA ASN A 377 6.03 2.66 20.39
C ASN A 377 5.65 3.78 19.41
N THR A 378 4.37 4.18 19.35
CA THR A 378 3.83 5.04 18.30
C THR A 378 3.11 6.25 18.90
N THR A 379 3.33 7.42 18.27
CA THR A 379 2.56 8.64 18.55
C THR A 379 1.43 8.80 17.54
N ILE A 380 0.20 9.09 18.02
CA ILE A 380 -1.01 9.18 17.18
C ILE A 380 -1.66 10.55 17.38
N TYR A 381 -1.80 11.32 16.30
CA TYR A 381 -2.44 12.65 16.27
C TYR A 381 -3.84 12.62 15.67
N GLY A 382 -4.62 11.61 15.89
CA GLY A 382 -5.95 11.45 15.32
C GLY A 382 -7.07 12.14 16.10
N GLY A 383 -8.27 12.14 15.56
CA GLY A 383 -9.50 12.49 16.29
C GLY A 383 -9.92 11.41 17.29
N SER A 384 -9.42 10.20 17.09
CA SER A 384 -9.46 9.07 18.02
C SER A 384 -8.14 8.31 17.89
N MET A 385 -7.82 7.46 18.86
CA MET A 385 -6.62 6.63 18.80
C MET A 385 -6.75 5.61 17.65
N VAL A 386 -7.95 5.03 17.49
CA VAL A 386 -8.35 4.27 16.30
C VAL A 386 -9.78 4.61 15.91
N ASN A 387 -10.04 4.73 14.61
CA ASN A 387 -11.37 4.93 14.05
C ASN A 387 -11.78 3.68 13.27
N LEU A 388 -12.82 3.00 13.73
CA LEU A 388 -13.49 1.96 12.98
C LEU A 388 -14.40 2.63 11.94
N ARG A 389 -14.08 2.48 10.67
CA ARG A 389 -14.78 3.17 9.58
C ARG A 389 -16.25 2.80 9.52
N SER A 390 -17.12 3.81 9.63
CA SER A 390 -18.57 3.63 9.71
C SER A 390 -19.24 3.22 8.39
N ASP A 391 -18.65 3.58 7.27
CA ASP A 391 -19.22 3.35 5.96
C ASP A 391 -19.30 1.86 5.56
N TYR A 392 -18.57 0.99 6.27
CA TYR A 392 -18.61 -0.47 6.11
C TYR A 392 -18.91 -1.23 7.41
N GLY A 393 -19.58 -0.58 8.38
CA GLY A 393 -20.08 -1.24 9.57
C GLY A 393 -19.19 -1.16 10.80
N SER A 394 -18.17 -0.30 10.82
CA SER A 394 -17.26 -0.10 11.96
C SER A 394 -16.72 -1.41 12.53
N THR A 395 -16.21 -2.29 11.66
CA THR A 395 -15.91 -3.67 12.01
C THR A 395 -14.43 -3.99 12.08
N TRP A 396 -14.05 -4.73 13.13
CA TRP A 396 -12.78 -5.46 13.23
C TRP A 396 -13.02 -6.76 14.00
N GLU A 397 -12.92 -7.89 13.32
CA GLU A 397 -13.06 -9.18 13.95
C GLU A 397 -11.72 -9.69 14.46
N GLY A 398 -11.45 -9.54 15.75
CA GLY A 398 -10.20 -9.96 16.38
C GLY A 398 -9.86 -9.12 17.60
N GLU A 399 -8.64 -8.64 17.69
CA GLU A 399 -8.16 -7.89 18.84
C GLU A 399 -7.36 -6.63 18.47
N PHE A 400 -7.36 -5.66 19.41
CA PHE A 400 -6.50 -4.49 19.36
C PHE A 400 -5.47 -4.54 20.49
N ILE A 401 -4.23 -4.24 20.17
CA ILE A 401 -3.13 -4.16 21.13
C ILE A 401 -2.38 -2.83 20.92
N PHE A 402 -2.44 -1.96 21.92
CA PHE A 402 -1.70 -0.70 21.96
C PHE A 402 -0.68 -0.76 23.09
N ARG A 403 0.62 -0.65 22.78
CA ARG A 403 1.71 -0.67 23.75
C ARG A 403 2.64 0.52 23.60
N ASN A 404 3.03 1.12 24.73
CA ASN A 404 3.99 2.21 24.76
C ASN A 404 3.63 3.34 23.78
N CYS A 405 2.37 3.76 23.74
CA CYS A 405 1.85 4.72 22.78
C CYS A 405 1.55 6.07 23.43
N VAL A 406 1.67 7.12 22.63
CA VAL A 406 1.21 8.47 22.99
C VAL A 406 0.05 8.84 22.08
N PHE A 407 -1.09 9.19 22.66
CA PHE A 407 -2.25 9.68 21.93
C PHE A 407 -2.43 11.18 22.16
N VAL A 408 -2.39 11.97 21.07
CA VAL A 408 -2.63 13.40 21.07
C VAL A 408 -3.95 13.68 20.33
N PRO A 409 -5.06 13.87 21.03
CA PRO A 409 -6.38 14.01 20.42
C PRO A 409 -6.43 15.17 19.42
N SER A 410 -6.99 14.89 18.22
CA SER A 410 -7.21 15.89 17.16
C SER A 410 -5.99 16.78 16.83
N ALA A 411 -4.80 16.21 16.87
CA ALA A 411 -3.54 16.91 16.65
C ALA A 411 -3.31 18.07 17.64
N GLY A 412 -3.74 17.92 18.91
CA GLY A 412 -3.60 18.90 19.97
C GLY A 412 -4.65 20.01 19.99
N ARG A 413 -5.70 19.93 19.18
CA ARG A 413 -6.84 20.87 19.27
C ARG A 413 -7.73 20.52 20.46
N LYS A 414 -8.48 21.52 20.96
CA LYS A 414 -9.41 21.35 22.09
C LYS A 414 -10.58 20.43 21.70
N VAL A 415 -10.58 19.19 22.19
CA VAL A 415 -11.58 18.17 21.84
C VAL A 415 -11.75 17.12 22.94
N THR A 416 -12.83 16.34 22.86
CA THR A 416 -13.01 15.11 23.61
C THR A 416 -12.14 13.98 23.03
N ALA A 417 -11.48 13.20 23.88
CA ALA A 417 -10.62 12.09 23.46
C ALA A 417 -11.40 10.77 23.43
N TYR A 418 -11.41 10.09 22.29
CA TYR A 418 -11.93 8.73 22.12
C TYR A 418 -10.78 7.77 21.85
N LEU A 419 -10.68 6.66 22.57
CA LEU A 419 -9.70 5.62 22.25
C LEU A 419 -10.14 4.85 21.01
N VAL A 420 -11.38 4.34 21.00
CA VAL A 420 -11.98 3.65 19.86
C VAL A 420 -13.22 4.42 19.41
N ASN A 421 -13.21 4.95 18.21
CA ASN A 421 -14.36 5.64 17.63
C ASN A 421 -14.92 4.85 16.45
N GLY A 422 -16.19 5.10 16.12
CA GLY A 422 -16.91 4.50 15.00
C GLY A 422 -18.34 5.00 14.98
N SER A 423 -19.13 4.49 14.05
CA SER A 423 -20.55 4.74 13.99
C SER A 423 -21.25 3.54 13.36
N TYR A 424 -22.18 2.97 14.06
CA TYR A 424 -22.98 1.84 13.61
C TYR A 424 -24.46 2.09 13.90
N SER A 425 -25.26 2.12 12.84
CA SER A 425 -26.68 2.45 13.01
C SER A 425 -27.54 1.28 13.50
N GLY A 426 -27.03 0.04 13.41
CA GLY A 426 -27.81 -1.16 13.69
C GLY A 426 -28.92 -1.45 12.68
N GLN A 427 -29.01 -0.68 11.59
CA GLN A 427 -30.12 -0.74 10.66
C GLN A 427 -29.72 -1.06 9.22
N HIS A 428 -28.43 -1.18 8.92
CA HIS A 428 -27.91 -1.46 7.60
C HIS A 428 -27.21 -2.82 7.55
N ASP A 429 -27.51 -3.58 6.50
CA ASP A 429 -26.80 -4.82 6.19
C ASP A 429 -25.58 -4.48 5.30
N PHE A 430 -24.38 -4.72 5.81
CA PHE A 430 -23.14 -4.51 5.10
C PHE A 430 -22.72 -5.73 4.26
N GLY A 431 -23.54 -6.80 4.26
CA GLY A 431 -23.28 -8.07 3.61
C GLY A 431 -22.48 -9.06 4.45
N TYR A 432 -22.18 -8.73 5.72
CA TYR A 432 -21.47 -9.58 6.66
C TYR A 432 -21.77 -9.20 8.11
N GLN A 433 -21.53 -10.13 9.00
CA GLN A 433 -21.60 -9.86 10.43
C GLN A 433 -20.54 -8.86 10.84
N CYS A 434 -20.92 -7.76 11.47
CA CYS A 434 -20.00 -6.75 11.99
C CYS A 434 -19.61 -7.04 13.44
N TYR A 435 -18.32 -6.80 13.74
CA TYR A 435 -17.73 -7.03 15.06
C TYR A 435 -16.97 -5.80 15.51
N MET A 436 -16.99 -5.50 16.79
CA MET A 436 -15.91 -4.77 17.44
C MET A 436 -14.77 -5.74 17.79
N PRO A 437 -13.53 -5.22 18.01
CA PRO A 437 -12.47 -6.09 18.53
C PRO A 437 -12.93 -6.77 19.80
N ARG A 438 -12.82 -8.10 19.84
CA ARG A 438 -13.29 -8.91 20.97
C ARG A 438 -12.58 -8.51 22.26
N LYS A 439 -11.26 -8.30 22.17
CA LYS A 439 -10.40 -7.87 23.26
C LYS A 439 -9.57 -6.66 22.87
N ILE A 440 -9.42 -5.71 23.79
CA ILE A 440 -8.59 -4.53 23.59
C ILE A 440 -7.63 -4.39 24.77
N LEU A 441 -6.33 -4.28 24.48
CA LEU A 441 -5.29 -3.99 25.45
C LEU A 441 -4.70 -2.61 25.18
N PHE A 442 -4.75 -1.74 26.19
CA PHE A 442 -3.97 -0.51 26.26
C PHE A 442 -2.94 -0.67 27.38
N GLU A 443 -1.66 -0.72 27.03
CA GLU A 443 -0.55 -0.95 27.96
C GLU A 443 0.49 0.16 27.79
N ASN A 444 0.81 0.85 28.90
CA ASN A 444 1.72 2.01 28.91
C ASN A 444 1.29 3.08 27.89
N VAL A 445 0.04 3.52 27.94
CA VAL A 445 -0.52 4.52 27.03
C VAL A 445 -0.65 5.86 27.74
N LYS A 446 -0.09 6.90 27.14
CA LYS A 446 -0.23 8.30 27.59
C LYS A 446 -1.21 9.03 26.69
N ILE A 447 -2.22 9.67 27.28
CA ILE A 447 -3.21 10.49 26.59
C ILE A 447 -2.91 11.96 26.88
N GLU A 448 -2.53 12.72 25.84
CA GLU A 448 -2.22 14.14 25.91
C GLU A 448 -3.49 14.99 25.73
N ASP A 449 -4.38 14.93 26.71
CA ASP A 449 -5.70 15.56 26.70
C ASP A 449 -5.77 16.85 27.54
N SER A 450 -4.65 17.50 27.83
CA SER A 450 -4.58 18.76 28.58
C SER A 450 -5.35 19.91 27.91
N ASN A 451 -5.46 19.89 26.56
CA ASN A 451 -6.15 20.92 25.78
C ASN A 451 -7.63 20.56 25.53
N HIS A 452 -8.40 20.39 26.57
CA HIS A 452 -9.80 19.96 26.52
C HIS A 452 -10.81 21.11 26.81
N PRO A 453 -12.12 20.96 26.50
CA PRO A 453 -13.18 21.88 26.90
C PRO A 453 -13.41 21.90 28.43
N ASP A 454 -14.08 22.98 28.92
CA ASP A 454 -14.31 23.14 30.36
C ASP A 454 -15.26 22.08 30.94
N ASP A 455 -16.19 21.57 30.12
CA ASP A 455 -17.16 20.50 30.46
C ASP A 455 -16.61 19.10 30.21
N TYR A 456 -15.31 18.96 29.94
CA TYR A 456 -14.67 17.69 29.67
C TYR A 456 -14.59 16.81 30.92
N ASN A 457 -15.11 15.59 30.83
CA ASN A 457 -15.17 14.61 31.91
C ASN A 457 -14.06 13.55 31.84
N GLY A 458 -13.12 13.67 30.91
CA GLY A 458 -12.04 12.73 30.66
C GLY A 458 -12.18 12.01 29.33
N PRO A 459 -11.14 11.28 28.91
CA PRO A 459 -11.20 10.45 27.72
C PRO A 459 -12.16 9.27 27.94
N VAL A 460 -12.67 8.70 26.87
CA VAL A 460 -13.52 7.50 26.94
C VAL A 460 -12.97 6.40 26.02
N ILE A 461 -13.18 5.16 26.41
CA ILE A 461 -12.76 4.00 25.63
C ILE A 461 -13.51 3.99 24.30
N PHE A 462 -14.84 4.07 24.33
CA PHE A 462 -15.66 4.00 23.12
C PHE A 462 -16.40 5.31 22.87
N GLY A 463 -16.40 5.80 21.63
CA GLY A 463 -17.32 6.83 21.18
C GLY A 463 -18.78 6.34 21.18
N ASN A 464 -19.73 7.22 20.87
CA ASN A 464 -21.13 6.81 20.71
C ASN A 464 -21.36 6.22 19.32
N PHE A 465 -21.24 4.92 19.19
CA PHE A 465 -21.40 4.18 17.94
C PHE A 465 -22.81 4.17 17.40
N ASN A 466 -23.82 4.19 18.26
CA ASN A 466 -25.22 4.18 17.86
C ASN A 466 -26.08 5.12 18.71
N ARG A 467 -26.34 6.32 18.19
CA ARG A 467 -27.16 7.34 18.86
C ARG A 467 -28.62 6.96 19.03
N LYS A 468 -29.10 5.93 18.33
CA LYS A 468 -30.47 5.41 18.47
C LYS A 468 -30.63 4.45 19.62
N ASN A 469 -29.52 3.86 20.09
CA ASN A 469 -29.52 2.98 21.26
C ASN A 469 -29.58 3.85 22.54
N THR A 470 -30.79 4.14 23.00
CA THR A 470 -31.09 5.02 24.14
C THR A 470 -31.64 4.26 25.36
N SER A 471 -31.78 2.94 25.25
CA SER A 471 -32.26 2.08 26.37
C SER A 471 -31.61 0.70 26.30
N ALA A 472 -31.75 -0.05 27.42
CA ALA A 472 -31.26 -1.42 27.53
C ALA A 472 -32.06 -2.42 26.67
N GLU A 473 -33.29 -2.09 26.34
CA GLU A 473 -34.25 -2.91 25.58
C GLU A 473 -34.11 -2.70 24.05
N TYR A 474 -33.24 -1.77 23.62
CA TYR A 474 -33.03 -1.50 22.19
C TYR A 474 -32.52 -2.76 21.46
N VAL A 475 -33.19 -3.13 20.37
CA VAL A 475 -32.81 -4.25 19.51
C VAL A 475 -32.40 -3.73 18.15
N GLU A 476 -31.21 -4.08 17.72
CA GLU A 476 -30.70 -3.72 16.40
C GLU A 476 -31.22 -4.70 15.34
N LYS A 477 -31.64 -4.16 14.19
CA LYS A 477 -32.08 -4.97 13.04
C LYS A 477 -30.98 -5.89 12.54
N TYR A 478 -29.75 -5.38 12.49
CA TYR A 478 -28.54 -6.11 12.14
C TYR A 478 -27.61 -6.12 13.36
N PRO A 479 -27.60 -7.19 14.18
CA PRO A 479 -26.87 -7.25 15.43
C PRO A 479 -25.37 -7.01 15.25
N TYR A 480 -24.81 -6.22 16.15
CA TYR A 480 -23.39 -5.87 16.18
C TYR A 480 -22.72 -6.59 17.35
N ILE A 481 -21.72 -7.43 17.06
CA ILE A 481 -20.98 -8.13 18.11
C ILE A 481 -20.01 -7.16 18.78
N LYS A 482 -20.25 -6.90 20.06
CA LYS A 482 -19.51 -5.90 20.83
C LYS A 482 -18.25 -6.48 21.47
N THR A 483 -17.34 -5.61 21.89
CA THR A 483 -16.16 -5.95 22.68
C THR A 483 -16.56 -6.68 23.97
N GLU A 484 -15.84 -7.73 24.33
CA GLU A 484 -16.03 -8.49 25.58
C GLU A 484 -15.18 -7.91 26.72
N GLU A 485 -13.90 -7.59 26.45
CA GLU A 485 -12.95 -7.16 27.49
C GLU A 485 -12.05 -6.02 26.99
N VAL A 486 -11.85 -5.03 27.87
CA VAL A 486 -10.83 -3.98 27.71
C VAL A 486 -9.92 -3.99 28.92
N ILE A 487 -8.62 -4.06 28.69
CA ILE A 487 -7.58 -3.99 29.72
C ILE A 487 -6.87 -2.65 29.60
N LEU A 488 -6.89 -1.86 30.66
CA LEU A 488 -6.16 -0.62 30.83
C LEU A 488 -5.02 -0.86 31.82
N ARG A 489 -3.81 -1.05 31.32
CA ARG A 489 -2.60 -1.26 32.13
C ARG A 489 -1.69 -0.06 32.01
N ASN A 490 -1.44 0.64 33.15
CA ASN A 490 -0.62 1.85 33.17
C ASN A 490 -1.04 2.86 32.09
N VAL A 491 -2.34 3.23 32.06
CA VAL A 491 -2.89 4.26 31.15
C VAL A 491 -3.00 5.57 31.92
N THR A 492 -2.35 6.63 31.41
CA THR A 492 -2.30 7.94 32.07
C THR A 492 -2.89 9.04 31.17
N THR A 493 -3.46 10.07 31.79
CA THR A 493 -4.05 11.23 31.11
C THR A 493 -3.35 12.50 31.56
N ALA A 494 -3.08 13.43 30.65
CA ALA A 494 -2.50 14.73 31.00
C ALA A 494 -3.49 15.62 31.77
N SER A 495 -4.80 15.42 31.58
CA SER A 495 -5.86 16.10 32.34
C SER A 495 -5.97 15.63 33.80
N GLY A 496 -5.38 14.50 34.16
CA GLY A 496 -5.59 13.82 35.45
C GLY A 496 -6.97 13.17 35.63
N LYS A 497 -7.82 13.20 34.58
CA LYS A 497 -9.16 12.61 34.62
C LYS A 497 -9.11 11.14 34.23
N GLU A 498 -9.97 10.33 34.82
CA GLU A 498 -10.06 8.90 34.50
C GLU A 498 -10.61 8.64 33.09
N VAL A 499 -10.19 7.49 32.52
CA VAL A 499 -10.73 7.01 31.26
C VAL A 499 -12.10 6.37 31.50
N GLY A 500 -13.16 7.03 31.01
CA GLY A 500 -14.54 6.51 31.09
C GLY A 500 -14.81 5.39 30.06
N LEU A 501 -15.98 4.73 30.19
CA LEU A 501 -16.37 3.68 29.25
C LEU A 501 -16.86 4.25 27.92
N SER A 502 -17.94 5.03 27.92
CA SER A 502 -18.59 5.58 26.73
C SER A 502 -19.63 6.63 27.14
N PRO A 503 -19.91 7.62 26.27
CA PRO A 503 -21.09 8.46 26.46
C PRO A 503 -22.41 7.71 26.16
N ASN A 504 -22.37 6.49 25.62
CA ASN A 504 -23.52 5.59 25.46
C ASN A 504 -23.38 4.37 26.37
N PRO A 505 -23.92 4.41 27.58
CA PRO A 505 -23.79 3.30 28.53
C PRO A 505 -24.61 2.05 28.15
N TYR A 506 -25.68 2.22 27.38
CA TYR A 506 -26.54 1.10 26.99
C TYR A 506 -25.86 0.14 26.01
N MET A 507 -25.13 0.70 25.06
CA MET A 507 -24.46 -0.12 24.03
C MET A 507 -23.33 -0.97 24.63
N PHE A 508 -22.64 -0.46 25.64
CA PHE A 508 -21.40 -1.06 26.17
C PHE A 508 -21.55 -1.59 27.60
N LYS A 509 -22.79 -1.73 28.13
CA LYS A 509 -23.05 -2.12 29.52
C LYS A 509 -22.40 -3.43 29.96
N ASP A 510 -22.22 -4.36 29.03
CA ASP A 510 -21.71 -5.72 29.31
C ASP A 510 -20.20 -5.85 29.07
N VAL A 511 -19.52 -4.76 28.67
CA VAL A 511 -18.07 -4.78 28.44
C VAL A 511 -17.34 -4.83 29.79
N LYS A 512 -16.51 -5.85 29.99
CA LYS A 512 -15.63 -5.96 31.13
C LYS A 512 -14.44 -5.02 30.99
N VAL A 513 -14.26 -4.07 31.91
CA VAL A 513 -13.10 -3.17 31.96
C VAL A 513 -12.22 -3.57 33.15
N VAL A 514 -10.97 -3.97 32.84
CA VAL A 514 -9.94 -4.29 33.83
C VAL A 514 -8.95 -3.14 33.89
N ARG A 515 -8.63 -2.65 35.12
CA ARG A 515 -7.65 -1.57 35.35
C ARG A 515 -6.51 -2.12 36.19
N GLU A 516 -5.28 -2.05 35.67
CA GLU A 516 -4.05 -2.55 36.28
C GLU A 516 -2.95 -1.48 36.35
#